data_06f12a799c5c8beb7c89442e602a4ff7
#
_entry.id   06f12a799c5c8beb7c89442e602a4ff7
#
_cell.length_a   1.000
_cell.length_b   1.000
_cell.length_c   1.000
_cell.angle_alpha   90.00
_cell.angle_beta   90.00
_cell.angle_gamma   90.00
#
_symmetry.space_group_name_H-M   'P 1'
#
loop_
_entity.id
_entity.type
_entity.pdbx_description
1 polymer ?
#
loop_
_entity_poly.entity_id
_entity_poly.type
_entity_poly.pdbx_seq_one_letter_code
_entity_poly.pdbx_strand_id
1 'polypeptide(L)'
;MQTTKYTFNTLDKLDIEGIIFDYGGTLDTNGHHWGKVIWHAYQNNNIPISEADFRAAYVHVECALATNRIIMPDFLFCNVLNTKLKMQLAYLRDNKVLDVPQLEIDDMHHLIYTELCSNLEKVIRHSTFVLEQLHKRYLMVLVSNFYGNIQTVLADYNMAHYFGSVIESAVVGVRKPDPKIFALGVEALKMPAQKVLVVGDSIDKDIVPAHSLGCITAWFKGEQWEEKAQDESVAHL
;
A
#
# COMPACT_ATOMS: atom_id res chain seq x y z
N MET A 1 -16.96 7.44 -20.52
CA MET A 1 -16.41 6.69 -19.37
C MET A 1 -17.30 5.48 -19.13
N GLN A 2 -16.89 4.31 -19.58
CA GLN A 2 -17.60 3.07 -19.25
C GLN A 2 -17.12 2.63 -17.87
N THR A 3 -17.92 2.86 -16.86
CA THR A 3 -17.80 2.21 -15.56
C THR A 3 -18.06 0.73 -15.77
N THR A 4 -17.01 -0.07 -15.84
CA THR A 4 -17.13 -1.52 -15.83
C THR A 4 -17.73 -1.89 -14.46
N LYS A 5 -19.00 -2.26 -14.44
CA LYS A 5 -19.66 -2.84 -13.27
C LYS A 5 -19.02 -4.21 -13.02
N TYR A 6 -17.93 -4.25 -12.28
CA TYR A 6 -17.50 -5.47 -11.61
C TYR A 6 -18.53 -5.73 -10.52
N THR A 7 -19.51 -6.52 -10.85
CA THR A 7 -20.49 -7.00 -9.89
C THR A 7 -19.85 -8.14 -9.11
N PHE A 8 -20.19 -8.31 -7.84
CA PHE A 8 -19.79 -9.43 -6.98
C PHE A 8 -19.99 -10.81 -7.64
N ASN A 9 -20.77 -10.88 -8.71
CA ASN A 9 -20.99 -12.06 -9.56
C ASN A 9 -19.69 -12.69 -10.13
N THR A 10 -18.58 -11.98 -10.20
CA THR A 10 -17.31 -12.57 -10.66
C THR A 10 -16.69 -13.42 -9.55
N LEU A 11 -16.72 -12.93 -8.30
CA LEU A 11 -16.23 -13.70 -7.14
C LEU A 11 -17.10 -14.92 -6.86
N ASP A 12 -18.41 -14.87 -7.16
CA ASP A 12 -19.35 -15.99 -7.00
C ASP A 12 -19.04 -17.18 -7.92
N LYS A 13 -18.29 -16.96 -8.99
CA LYS A 13 -17.83 -18.00 -9.91
C LYS A 13 -16.53 -18.67 -9.48
N LEU A 14 -15.81 -18.04 -8.54
CA LEU A 14 -14.59 -18.56 -7.97
C LEU A 14 -14.91 -19.34 -6.71
N ASP A 15 -14.27 -20.49 -6.57
CA ASP A 15 -14.42 -21.35 -5.39
C ASP A 15 -13.52 -20.85 -4.24
N ILE A 16 -13.79 -19.60 -3.76
CA ILE A 16 -13.03 -18.95 -2.69
C ILE A 16 -13.84 -18.89 -1.39
N GLU A 17 -13.16 -19.02 -0.27
CA GLU A 17 -13.73 -18.96 1.08
C GLU A 17 -13.04 -17.88 1.94
N GLY A 18 -11.85 -17.43 1.56
CA GLY A 18 -11.10 -16.39 2.26
C GLY A 18 -10.38 -15.43 1.32
N ILE A 19 -10.08 -14.23 1.84
CA ILE A 19 -9.39 -13.20 1.09
C ILE A 19 -8.21 -12.68 1.91
N ILE A 20 -7.05 -12.58 1.27
CA ILE A 20 -5.89 -11.88 1.79
C ILE A 20 -5.77 -10.56 1.05
N PHE A 21 -5.72 -9.44 1.77
CA PHE A 21 -5.46 -8.12 1.21
C PHE A 21 -4.04 -7.65 1.53
N ASP A 22 -3.38 -7.04 0.56
CA ASP A 22 -2.34 -6.06 0.84
C ASP A 22 -2.96 -4.74 1.31
N TYR A 23 -2.15 -3.88 1.96
CA TYR A 23 -2.59 -2.55 2.41
C TYR A 23 -2.08 -1.44 1.50
N GLY A 24 -0.75 -1.25 1.45
CA GLY A 24 -0.12 -0.10 0.81
C GLY A 24 -0.07 -0.20 -0.70
N GLY A 25 -0.80 0.65 -1.39
CA GLY A 25 -1.03 0.54 -2.83
C GLY A 25 -2.42 -0.02 -3.14
N THR A 26 -2.89 -0.95 -2.32
CA THR A 26 -4.15 -1.67 -2.53
C THR A 26 -5.32 -0.99 -1.85
N LEU A 27 -5.33 -0.88 -0.53
CA LEU A 27 -6.45 -0.34 0.24
C LEU A 27 -6.39 1.18 0.41
N ASP A 28 -5.23 1.78 0.24
CA ASP A 28 -4.98 3.18 0.57
C ASP A 28 -4.70 4.10 -0.63
N THR A 29 -4.36 3.55 -1.81
CA THR A 29 -4.04 4.36 -3.00
C THR A 29 -4.72 3.90 -4.29
N ASN A 30 -5.71 3.00 -4.19
CA ASN A 30 -6.51 2.58 -5.35
C ASN A 30 -5.68 1.93 -6.48
N GLY A 31 -4.71 1.08 -6.13
CA GLY A 31 -3.83 0.36 -7.05
C GLY A 31 -2.55 1.11 -7.44
N HIS A 32 -2.40 2.37 -7.04
CA HIS A 32 -1.23 3.16 -7.40
C HIS A 32 -0.11 3.01 -6.36
N HIS A 33 1.11 2.83 -6.84
CA HIS A 33 2.28 2.79 -5.96
C HIS A 33 2.50 4.12 -5.24
N TRP A 34 2.77 4.10 -3.93
CA TRP A 34 2.94 5.31 -3.10
C TRP A 34 3.98 6.30 -3.65
N GLY A 35 5.05 5.83 -4.27
CA GLY A 35 6.03 6.70 -4.92
C GLY A 35 5.42 7.55 -6.04
N LYS A 36 4.50 6.98 -6.83
CA LYS A 36 3.79 7.73 -7.89
C LYS A 36 2.77 8.70 -7.29
N VAL A 37 2.02 8.27 -6.28
CA VAL A 37 1.04 9.13 -5.59
C VAL A 37 1.72 10.36 -4.98
N ILE A 38 2.86 10.17 -4.32
CA ILE A 38 3.62 11.30 -3.75
C ILE A 38 4.22 12.16 -4.88
N TRP A 39 4.77 11.55 -5.93
CA TRP A 39 5.32 12.31 -7.07
C TRP A 39 4.27 13.21 -7.71
N HIS A 40 3.07 12.70 -7.94
CA HIS A 40 1.97 13.53 -8.46
C HIS A 40 1.62 14.70 -7.54
N ALA A 41 1.65 14.50 -6.22
CA ALA A 41 1.42 15.59 -5.28
C ALA A 41 2.54 16.66 -5.34
N TYR A 42 3.80 16.27 -5.56
CA TYR A 42 4.88 17.23 -5.83
C TYR A 42 4.63 18.02 -7.12
N GLN A 43 4.22 17.34 -8.20
CA GLN A 43 3.91 17.99 -9.48
C GLN A 43 2.71 18.94 -9.38
N ASN A 44 1.62 18.50 -8.75
CA ASN A 44 0.39 19.29 -8.60
C ASN A 44 0.62 20.58 -7.82
N ASN A 45 1.55 20.54 -6.87
CA ASN A 45 1.94 21.70 -6.08
C ASN A 45 3.13 22.46 -6.66
N ASN A 46 3.52 22.15 -7.90
CA ASN A 46 4.59 22.83 -8.65
C ASN A 46 5.93 22.87 -7.88
N ILE A 47 6.27 21.81 -7.15
CA ILE A 47 7.57 21.73 -6.46
C ILE A 47 8.68 21.64 -7.52
N PRO A 48 9.67 22.55 -7.52
CA PRO A 48 10.63 22.71 -8.62
C PRO A 48 11.77 21.68 -8.56
N ILE A 49 11.44 20.40 -8.71
CA ILE A 49 12.42 19.29 -8.75
C ILE A 49 12.17 18.38 -9.95
N SER A 50 13.19 17.66 -10.37
CA SER A 50 13.04 16.61 -11.38
C SER A 50 12.49 15.31 -10.79
N GLU A 51 11.89 14.44 -11.64
CA GLU A 51 11.47 13.10 -11.20
C GLU A 51 12.66 12.28 -10.70
N ALA A 52 13.85 12.46 -11.28
CA ALA A 52 15.08 11.76 -10.84
C ALA A 52 15.48 12.15 -9.41
N ASP A 53 15.40 13.43 -9.07
CA ASP A 53 15.70 13.91 -7.72
C ASP A 53 14.66 13.44 -6.71
N PHE A 54 13.38 13.48 -7.09
CA PHE A 54 12.31 12.91 -6.28
C PHE A 54 12.52 11.43 -6.01
N ARG A 55 12.83 10.63 -7.06
CA ARG A 55 13.09 9.19 -6.92
C ARG A 55 14.26 8.91 -5.98
N ALA A 56 15.33 9.70 -6.07
CA ALA A 56 16.47 9.58 -5.16
C ALA A 56 16.08 9.84 -3.70
N ALA A 57 15.32 10.92 -3.45
CA ALA A 57 14.81 11.26 -2.13
C ALA A 57 13.86 10.18 -1.58
N TYR A 58 12.92 9.69 -2.41
CA TYR A 58 11.96 8.65 -2.05
C TYR A 58 12.68 7.36 -1.63
N VAL A 59 13.60 6.85 -2.47
CA VAL A 59 14.35 5.62 -2.20
C VAL A 59 15.21 5.77 -0.93
N HIS A 60 15.88 6.91 -0.77
CA HIS A 60 16.67 7.19 0.44
C HIS A 60 15.81 7.07 1.71
N VAL A 61 14.63 7.67 1.71
CA VAL A 61 13.73 7.64 2.85
C VAL A 61 13.19 6.24 3.11
N GLU A 62 12.75 5.51 2.07
CA GLU A 62 12.27 4.14 2.23
C GLU A 62 13.35 3.21 2.80
N CYS A 63 14.60 3.34 2.35
CA CYS A 63 15.73 2.60 2.90
C CYS A 63 15.98 2.96 4.37
N ALA A 64 15.92 4.24 4.73
CA ALA A 64 16.11 4.70 6.10
C ALA A 64 15.00 4.15 7.03
N LEU A 65 13.76 4.17 6.59
CA LEU A 65 12.61 3.63 7.35
C LEU A 65 12.64 2.10 7.47
N ALA A 66 13.20 1.40 6.48
CA ALA A 66 13.35 -0.05 6.53
C ALA A 66 14.45 -0.53 7.47
N THR A 67 15.50 0.30 7.68
CA THR A 67 16.68 -0.06 8.47
C THR A 67 16.65 0.49 9.89
N ASN A 68 15.95 1.60 10.11
CA ASN A 68 15.90 2.29 11.40
C ASN A 68 14.46 2.33 11.93
N ARG A 69 14.31 2.17 13.24
CA ARG A 69 13.00 2.27 13.90
C ARG A 69 12.60 3.74 14.09
N ILE A 70 12.27 4.41 12.99
CA ILE A 70 11.83 5.81 12.97
C ILE A 70 10.30 5.90 13.19
N ILE A 71 9.57 4.99 12.57
CA ILE A 71 8.12 4.89 12.74
C ILE A 71 7.84 4.11 14.03
N MET A 72 7.09 4.74 14.92
CA MET A 72 6.73 4.15 16.21
C MET A 72 5.41 3.37 16.09
N PRO A 73 5.18 2.33 16.91
CA PRO A 73 3.98 1.49 16.83
C PRO A 73 2.65 2.24 17.03
N ASP A 74 2.68 3.37 17.70
CA ASP A 74 1.52 4.23 17.98
C ASP A 74 1.30 5.33 16.92
N PHE A 75 2.14 5.41 15.89
CA PHE A 75 1.98 6.38 14.82
C PHE A 75 0.76 6.04 13.96
N LEU A 76 -0.13 7.03 13.81
CA LEU A 76 -1.18 7.01 12.79
C LEU A 76 -0.57 7.14 11.40
N PHE A 77 -1.32 6.82 10.36
CA PHE A 77 -0.80 6.92 8.99
C PHE A 77 -0.38 8.34 8.63
N CYS A 78 -1.11 9.34 9.11
CA CYS A 78 -0.75 10.75 8.94
C CYS A 78 0.62 11.09 9.55
N ASN A 79 1.00 10.48 10.68
CA ASN A 79 2.34 10.63 11.25
C ASN A 79 3.41 9.99 10.37
N VAL A 80 3.14 8.81 9.80
CA VAL A 80 4.05 8.15 8.85
C VAL A 80 4.28 9.03 7.64
N LEU A 81 3.21 9.54 7.04
CA LEU A 81 3.26 10.39 5.85
C LEU A 81 4.00 11.70 6.12
N ASN A 82 3.68 12.36 7.25
CA ASN A 82 4.38 13.57 7.70
C ASN A 82 5.89 13.33 7.86
N THR A 83 6.28 12.21 8.48
CA THR A 83 7.68 11.83 8.66
C THR A 83 8.38 11.61 7.33
N LYS A 84 7.76 10.85 6.41
CA LYS A 84 8.30 10.61 5.07
C LYS A 84 8.54 11.90 4.30
N LEU A 85 7.56 12.80 4.27
CA LEU A 85 7.67 14.07 3.54
C LEU A 85 8.76 14.97 4.12
N LYS A 86 8.83 15.08 5.45
CA LYS A 86 9.90 15.86 6.10
C LYS A 86 11.28 15.31 5.75
N MET A 87 11.45 14.00 5.76
CA MET A 87 12.73 13.38 5.40
C MET A 87 13.06 13.57 3.92
N GLN A 88 12.09 13.48 3.01
CA GLN A 88 12.31 13.72 1.58
C GLN A 88 12.72 15.16 1.30
N LEU A 89 12.00 16.13 1.85
CA LEU A 89 12.32 17.55 1.68
C LEU A 89 13.66 17.92 2.32
N ALA A 90 14.00 17.36 3.48
CA ALA A 90 15.31 17.52 4.10
C ALA A 90 16.42 16.96 3.19
N TYR A 91 16.24 15.76 2.63
CA TYR A 91 17.20 15.18 1.69
C TYR A 91 17.40 16.09 0.46
N LEU A 92 16.33 16.59 -0.13
CA LEU A 92 16.39 17.47 -1.32
C LEU A 92 17.12 18.78 -1.01
N ARG A 93 16.89 19.38 0.16
CA ARG A 93 17.59 20.57 0.61
C ARG A 93 19.08 20.30 0.87
N ASP A 94 19.38 19.24 1.62
CA ASP A 94 20.75 18.92 2.02
C ASP A 94 21.64 18.57 0.81
N ASN A 95 21.04 18.04 -0.26
CA ASN A 95 21.66 17.80 -1.56
C ASN A 95 21.59 19.00 -2.51
N LYS A 96 21.14 20.18 -2.05
CA LYS A 96 21.04 21.43 -2.80
C LYS A 96 20.17 21.35 -4.08
N VAL A 97 19.23 20.43 -4.10
CA VAL A 97 18.19 20.36 -5.13
C VAL A 97 17.13 21.44 -4.90
N LEU A 98 16.77 21.64 -3.63
CA LEU A 98 15.93 22.76 -3.17
C LEU A 98 16.81 23.74 -2.38
N ASP A 99 17.22 24.82 -3.05
CA ASP A 99 18.00 25.90 -2.43
C ASP A 99 17.08 27.08 -2.10
N VAL A 100 16.18 26.86 -1.15
CA VAL A 100 15.16 27.82 -0.71
C VAL A 100 15.16 27.94 0.82
N PRO A 101 14.63 29.05 1.38
CA PRO A 101 14.49 29.24 2.83
C PRO A 101 13.63 28.13 3.46
N GLN A 102 13.87 27.86 4.76
CA GLN A 102 13.12 26.85 5.51
C GLN A 102 11.61 27.08 5.48
N LEU A 103 11.16 28.33 5.50
CA LEU A 103 9.75 28.68 5.44
C LEU A 103 9.08 28.14 4.15
N GLU A 104 9.77 28.26 3.01
CA GLU A 104 9.26 27.71 1.74
C GLU A 104 9.23 26.18 1.76
N ILE A 105 10.19 25.52 2.39
CA ILE A 105 10.17 24.07 2.60
C ILE A 105 8.96 23.67 3.44
N ASP A 106 8.65 24.40 4.50
CA ASP A 106 7.50 24.15 5.37
C ASP A 106 6.17 24.36 4.62
N ASP A 107 6.09 25.36 3.77
CA ASP A 107 4.93 25.61 2.89
C ASP A 107 4.75 24.47 1.87
N MET A 108 5.82 24.05 1.20
CA MET A 108 5.81 22.89 0.28
C MET A 108 5.34 21.63 1.00
N HIS A 109 5.88 21.37 2.19
CA HIS A 109 5.45 20.24 3.00
C HIS A 109 3.95 20.30 3.30
N HIS A 110 3.44 21.45 3.74
CA HIS A 110 2.04 21.63 4.09
C HIS A 110 1.10 21.36 2.91
N LEU A 111 1.45 21.88 1.72
CA LEU A 111 0.66 21.70 0.51
C LEU A 111 0.59 20.23 0.09
N ILE A 112 1.74 19.57 -0.02
CA ILE A 112 1.84 18.15 -0.39
C ILE A 112 1.09 17.28 0.62
N TYR A 113 1.34 17.49 1.91
CA TYR A 113 0.72 16.72 2.99
C TYR A 113 -0.81 16.84 3.00
N THR A 114 -1.32 18.06 2.83
CA THR A 114 -2.77 18.32 2.81
C THR A 114 -3.46 17.63 1.64
N GLU A 115 -2.86 17.70 0.45
CA GLU A 115 -3.37 17.01 -0.74
C GLU A 115 -3.41 15.50 -0.54
N LEU A 116 -2.30 14.91 -0.08
CA LEU A 116 -2.19 13.47 0.13
C LEU A 116 -3.18 12.97 1.18
N CYS A 117 -3.33 13.66 2.31
CA CYS A 117 -4.30 13.29 3.34
C CYS A 117 -5.74 13.35 2.79
N SER A 118 -6.09 14.41 2.06
CA SER A 118 -7.42 14.54 1.46
C SER A 118 -7.74 13.43 0.45
N ASN A 119 -6.76 13.04 -0.36
CA ASN A 119 -6.94 11.97 -1.33
C ASN A 119 -7.01 10.59 -0.66
N LEU A 120 -6.17 10.35 0.32
CA LEU A 120 -6.19 9.14 1.14
C LEU A 120 -7.56 8.90 1.79
N GLU A 121 -8.15 9.92 2.43
CA GLU A 121 -9.46 9.80 3.06
C GLU A 121 -10.56 9.35 2.09
N LYS A 122 -10.51 9.80 0.83
CA LYS A 122 -11.48 9.38 -0.20
C LYS A 122 -11.32 7.90 -0.54
N VAL A 123 -10.06 7.45 -0.69
CA VAL A 123 -9.76 6.04 -1.01
C VAL A 123 -10.14 5.15 0.17
N ILE A 124 -9.75 5.51 1.39
CA ILE A 124 -10.07 4.76 2.62
C ILE A 124 -11.59 4.59 2.79
N ARG A 125 -12.39 5.63 2.56
CA ARG A 125 -13.85 5.51 2.61
C ARG A 125 -14.39 4.49 1.60
N HIS A 126 -13.84 4.49 0.38
CA HIS A 126 -14.24 3.51 -0.64
C HIS A 126 -13.82 2.09 -0.26
N SER A 127 -12.57 1.91 0.17
CA SER A 127 -12.05 0.61 0.60
C SER A 127 -12.82 0.05 1.80
N THR A 128 -13.14 0.89 2.79
CA THR A 128 -13.97 0.51 3.94
C THR A 128 -15.34 0.00 3.50
N PHE A 129 -16.00 0.69 2.56
CA PHE A 129 -17.28 0.24 2.01
C PHE A 129 -17.17 -1.14 1.34
N VAL A 130 -16.11 -1.37 0.56
CA VAL A 130 -15.87 -2.67 -0.09
C VAL A 130 -15.60 -3.77 0.95
N LEU A 131 -14.73 -3.50 1.92
CA LEU A 131 -14.41 -4.44 3.00
C LEU A 131 -15.64 -4.83 3.81
N GLU A 132 -16.52 -3.88 4.12
CA GLU A 132 -17.79 -4.13 4.82
C GLU A 132 -18.69 -5.12 4.06
N GLN A 133 -18.74 -5.05 2.72
CA GLN A 133 -19.54 -5.99 1.93
C GLN A 133 -18.87 -7.38 1.88
N LEU A 134 -17.57 -7.44 1.71
CA LEU A 134 -16.82 -8.69 1.61
C LEU A 134 -16.78 -9.44 2.95
N HIS A 135 -16.64 -8.73 4.07
CA HIS A 135 -16.61 -9.33 5.42
C HIS A 135 -17.86 -10.11 5.78
N LYS A 136 -19.00 -9.80 5.15
CA LYS A 136 -20.26 -10.54 5.33
C LYS A 136 -20.22 -11.94 4.74
N ARG A 137 -19.23 -12.22 3.87
CA ARG A 137 -19.19 -13.45 3.06
C ARG A 137 -17.89 -14.23 3.17
N TYR A 138 -16.78 -13.54 3.44
CA TYR A 138 -15.43 -14.12 3.42
C TYR A 138 -14.69 -13.83 4.72
N LEU A 139 -13.90 -14.79 5.17
CA LEU A 139 -12.87 -14.54 6.17
C LEU A 139 -11.75 -13.71 5.54
N MET A 140 -11.28 -12.68 6.22
CA MET A 140 -10.27 -11.79 5.67
C MET A 140 -9.05 -11.69 6.57
N VAL A 141 -7.87 -11.64 5.94
CA VAL A 141 -6.55 -11.44 6.58
C VAL A 141 -5.84 -10.33 5.83
N LEU A 142 -5.10 -9.51 6.55
CA LEU A 142 -4.19 -8.52 5.97
C LEU A 142 -2.76 -9.07 5.95
N VAL A 143 -2.05 -8.91 4.82
CA VAL A 143 -0.62 -9.22 4.67
C VAL A 143 0.09 -8.02 4.08
N SER A 144 0.93 -7.33 4.87
CA SER A 144 1.55 -6.08 4.42
C SER A 144 3.04 -5.98 4.77
N ASN A 145 3.81 -5.38 3.85
CA ASN A 145 5.11 -4.83 4.17
C ASN A 145 4.92 -3.45 4.81
N PHE A 146 5.07 -3.37 6.14
CA PHE A 146 4.82 -2.14 6.87
C PHE A 146 5.86 -1.92 7.99
N TYR A 147 5.72 -0.89 8.80
CA TYR A 147 6.77 -0.37 9.69
C TYR A 147 6.61 -0.78 11.17
N GLY A 148 5.67 -1.67 11.49
CA GLY A 148 5.38 -2.11 12.87
C GLY A 148 4.18 -1.39 13.50
N ASN A 149 3.41 -0.62 12.72
CA ASN A 149 2.29 0.18 13.22
C ASN A 149 0.97 -0.04 12.45
N ILE A 150 0.88 -1.06 11.59
CA ILE A 150 -0.31 -1.26 10.75
C ILE A 150 -1.58 -1.49 11.57
N GLN A 151 -1.48 -2.11 12.76
CA GLN A 151 -2.62 -2.31 13.66
C GLN A 151 -3.21 -0.95 14.10
N THR A 152 -2.35 0.01 14.46
CA THR A 152 -2.76 1.36 14.85
C THR A 152 -3.41 2.09 13.68
N VAL A 153 -2.85 1.96 12.47
CA VAL A 153 -3.41 2.54 11.25
C VAL A 153 -4.79 1.97 10.93
N LEU A 154 -4.96 0.66 11.01
CA LEU A 154 -6.25 0.01 10.77
C LEU A 154 -7.30 0.42 11.81
N ALA A 155 -6.90 0.57 13.06
CA ALA A 155 -7.80 1.02 14.13
C ALA A 155 -8.26 2.47 13.93
N ASP A 156 -7.35 3.37 13.54
CA ASP A 156 -7.63 4.78 13.24
C ASP A 156 -8.68 4.93 12.11
N TYR A 157 -8.55 4.13 11.05
CA TYR A 157 -9.50 4.09 9.94
C TYR A 157 -10.72 3.20 10.18
N ASN A 158 -10.88 2.67 11.39
CA ASN A 158 -11.97 1.75 11.73
C ASN A 158 -12.06 0.52 10.78
N MET A 159 -10.91 0.00 10.34
CA MET A 159 -10.81 -1.14 9.45
C MET A 159 -10.38 -2.44 10.15
N ALA A 160 -9.82 -2.35 11.36
CA ALA A 160 -9.22 -3.49 12.06
C ALA A 160 -10.19 -4.67 12.25
N HIS A 161 -11.46 -4.38 12.48
CA HIS A 161 -12.48 -5.40 12.77
C HIS A 161 -12.87 -6.26 11.54
N TYR A 162 -12.47 -5.86 10.31
CA TYR A 162 -12.71 -6.67 9.11
C TYR A 162 -11.72 -7.83 8.98
N PHE A 163 -10.57 -7.76 9.65
CA PHE A 163 -9.50 -8.75 9.51
C PHE A 163 -9.39 -9.65 10.75
N GLY A 164 -9.54 -10.96 10.55
CA GLY A 164 -9.36 -11.95 11.60
C GLY A 164 -7.90 -12.08 12.07
N SER A 165 -6.94 -11.70 11.20
CA SER A 165 -5.51 -11.63 11.50
C SER A 165 -4.82 -10.59 10.62
N VAL A 166 -3.71 -10.05 11.14
CA VAL A 166 -2.84 -9.10 10.44
C VAL A 166 -1.42 -9.62 10.48
N ILE A 167 -0.85 -9.89 9.30
CA ILE A 167 0.52 -10.35 9.10
C ILE A 167 1.35 -9.18 8.61
N GLU A 168 2.14 -8.60 9.49
CA GLU A 168 2.97 -7.43 9.20
C GLU A 168 4.45 -7.82 9.14
N SER A 169 5.14 -7.46 8.06
CA SER A 169 6.53 -7.87 7.81
C SER A 169 7.49 -7.49 8.94
N ALA A 170 7.32 -6.30 9.53
CA ALA A 170 8.16 -5.83 10.64
C ALA A 170 7.95 -6.63 11.93
N VAL A 171 6.81 -7.31 12.09
CA VAL A 171 6.47 -8.12 13.25
C VAL A 171 6.90 -9.57 13.06
N VAL A 172 6.59 -10.15 11.88
CA VAL A 172 6.87 -11.58 11.62
C VAL A 172 8.30 -11.85 11.13
N GLY A 173 9.07 -10.79 10.77
CA GLY A 173 10.44 -10.92 10.29
C GLY A 173 10.58 -11.47 8.86
N VAL A 174 9.46 -11.64 8.14
CA VAL A 174 9.40 -12.05 6.73
C VAL A 174 8.68 -10.98 5.95
N ARG A 175 9.18 -10.67 4.75
CA ARG A 175 8.57 -9.61 3.93
C ARG A 175 8.39 -10.06 2.47
N LYS A 176 7.40 -9.50 1.78
CA LYS A 176 7.23 -9.62 0.34
C LYS A 176 8.50 -9.18 -0.40
N PRO A 177 8.96 -9.87 -1.42
CA PRO A 177 8.25 -10.91 -2.19
C PRO A 177 8.46 -12.34 -1.67
N ASP A 178 9.00 -12.58 -0.47
CA ASP A 178 9.11 -13.96 0.04
C ASP A 178 7.70 -14.55 0.22
N PRO A 179 7.34 -15.66 -0.48
CA PRO A 179 6.02 -16.26 -0.40
C PRO A 179 5.65 -16.75 1.00
N LYS A 180 6.62 -16.95 1.90
CA LYS A 180 6.36 -17.35 3.29
C LYS A 180 5.42 -16.38 4.02
N ILE A 181 5.44 -15.09 3.68
CA ILE A 181 4.55 -14.13 4.34
C ILE A 181 3.08 -14.41 3.98
N PHE A 182 2.80 -14.79 2.72
CA PHE A 182 1.47 -15.21 2.29
C PHE A 182 1.08 -16.58 2.85
N ALA A 183 2.05 -17.51 3.00
CA ALA A 183 1.81 -18.79 3.67
C ALA A 183 1.30 -18.60 5.10
N LEU A 184 1.86 -17.62 5.86
CA LEU A 184 1.33 -17.25 7.18
C LEU A 184 -0.11 -16.72 7.10
N GLY A 185 -0.45 -15.96 6.07
CA GLY A 185 -1.81 -15.48 5.84
C GLY A 185 -2.79 -16.63 5.54
N VAL A 186 -2.39 -17.58 4.69
CA VAL A 186 -3.17 -18.78 4.37
C VAL A 186 -3.37 -19.65 5.63
N GLU A 187 -2.32 -19.84 6.44
CA GLU A 187 -2.40 -20.55 7.72
C GLU A 187 -3.38 -19.88 8.69
N ALA A 188 -3.35 -18.54 8.76
CA ALA A 188 -4.26 -17.77 9.62
C ALA A 188 -5.73 -17.94 9.20
N LEU A 189 -6.00 -18.11 7.90
CA LEU A 189 -7.34 -18.41 7.37
C LEU A 189 -7.78 -19.86 7.65
N LYS A 190 -6.85 -20.77 7.95
CA LYS A 190 -7.09 -22.21 8.22
C LYS A 190 -7.81 -22.91 7.05
N MET A 191 -7.47 -22.57 5.83
CA MET A 191 -8.04 -23.16 4.62
C MET A 191 -6.95 -23.43 3.56
N PRO A 192 -7.18 -24.30 2.57
CA PRO A 192 -6.21 -24.57 1.51
C PRO A 192 -6.02 -23.32 0.63
N ALA A 193 -4.80 -23.13 0.13
CA ALA A 193 -4.43 -21.94 -0.68
C ALA A 193 -5.35 -21.73 -1.89
N GLN A 194 -5.84 -22.82 -2.52
CA GLN A 194 -6.74 -22.79 -3.67
C GLN A 194 -8.11 -22.18 -3.36
N LYS A 195 -8.48 -22.03 -2.06
CA LYS A 195 -9.69 -21.37 -1.59
C LYS A 195 -9.46 -19.92 -1.18
N VAL A 196 -8.23 -19.42 -1.32
CA VAL A 196 -7.84 -18.08 -0.89
C VAL A 196 -7.60 -17.20 -2.11
N LEU A 197 -8.28 -16.05 -2.12
CA LEU A 197 -8.01 -14.96 -3.06
C LEU A 197 -7.00 -14.00 -2.42
N VAL A 198 -5.92 -13.70 -3.13
CA VAL A 198 -4.98 -12.62 -2.73
C VAL A 198 -5.19 -11.42 -3.62
N VAL A 199 -5.41 -10.26 -3.01
CA VAL A 199 -5.61 -8.97 -3.69
C VAL A 199 -4.43 -8.05 -3.36
N GLY A 200 -3.74 -7.56 -4.38
CA GLY A 200 -2.59 -6.66 -4.22
C GLY A 200 -2.35 -5.80 -5.46
N ASP A 201 -1.58 -4.72 -5.31
CA ASP A 201 -1.24 -3.79 -6.40
C ASP A 201 0.04 -4.17 -7.14
N SER A 202 0.90 -4.98 -6.54
CA SER A 202 2.22 -5.32 -7.10
C SER A 202 2.27 -6.74 -7.64
N ILE A 203 2.53 -6.89 -8.95
CA ILE A 203 2.77 -8.21 -9.55
C ILE A 203 3.92 -8.93 -8.83
N ASP A 204 5.06 -8.27 -8.66
CA ASP A 204 6.26 -8.90 -8.10
C ASP A 204 6.14 -9.19 -6.60
N LYS A 205 5.46 -8.32 -5.83
CA LYS A 205 5.42 -8.43 -4.37
C LYS A 205 4.19 -9.18 -3.85
N ASP A 206 3.07 -9.16 -4.60
CA ASP A 206 1.82 -9.74 -4.14
C ASP A 206 1.39 -10.94 -4.99
N ILE A 207 1.30 -10.74 -6.30
CA ILE A 207 0.66 -11.70 -7.19
C ILE A 207 1.53 -12.92 -7.42
N VAL A 208 2.78 -12.75 -7.86
CA VAL A 208 3.71 -13.84 -8.13
C VAL A 208 3.93 -14.73 -6.89
N PRO A 209 4.27 -14.18 -5.69
CA PRO A 209 4.49 -15.02 -4.53
C PRO A 209 3.21 -15.73 -4.05
N ALA A 210 2.05 -15.10 -4.13
CA ALA A 210 0.77 -15.72 -3.77
C ALA A 210 0.39 -16.84 -4.77
N HIS A 211 0.55 -16.59 -6.07
CA HIS A 211 0.31 -17.56 -7.11
C HIS A 211 1.21 -18.80 -6.94
N SER A 212 2.48 -18.61 -6.55
CA SER A 212 3.42 -19.73 -6.32
C SER A 212 2.98 -20.68 -5.20
N LEU A 213 2.11 -20.24 -4.29
CA LEU A 213 1.50 -21.06 -3.23
C LEU A 213 0.20 -21.75 -3.68
N GLY A 214 -0.27 -21.46 -4.90
CA GLY A 214 -1.54 -21.97 -5.42
C GLY A 214 -2.76 -21.14 -5.02
N CYS A 215 -2.57 -19.90 -4.54
CA CYS A 215 -3.67 -18.98 -4.29
C CYS A 215 -4.28 -18.49 -5.62
N ILE A 216 -5.56 -18.15 -5.57
CA ILE A 216 -6.20 -17.33 -6.60
C ILE A 216 -5.75 -15.89 -6.39
N THR A 217 -5.47 -15.16 -7.46
CA THR A 217 -4.89 -13.82 -7.37
C THR A 217 -5.71 -12.79 -8.14
N ALA A 218 -5.85 -11.61 -7.58
CA ALA A 218 -6.44 -10.45 -8.22
C ALA A 218 -5.45 -9.28 -8.19
N TRP A 219 -5.03 -8.84 -9.37
CA TRP A 219 -4.14 -7.70 -9.47
C TRP A 219 -4.94 -6.39 -9.55
N PHE A 220 -4.84 -5.58 -8.49
CA PHE A 220 -5.42 -4.25 -8.47
C PHE A 220 -4.53 -3.30 -9.26
N LYS A 221 -4.74 -3.27 -10.56
CA LYS A 221 -3.89 -2.59 -11.53
C LYS A 221 -4.02 -1.08 -11.42
N GLY A 222 -2.92 -0.44 -11.08
CA GLY A 222 -2.73 1.00 -11.06
C GLY A 222 -1.35 1.39 -11.58
N GLU A 223 -0.93 2.62 -11.33
CA GLU A 223 0.36 3.15 -11.76
C GLU A 223 1.50 2.55 -10.92
N GLN A 224 2.41 1.85 -11.57
CA GLN A 224 3.51 1.16 -10.91
C GLN A 224 4.75 2.03 -10.76
N TRP A 225 5.61 1.71 -9.78
CA TRP A 225 6.87 2.42 -9.56
C TRP A 225 7.82 2.37 -10.73
N GLU A 226 7.93 1.20 -11.35
CA GLU A 226 8.73 0.95 -12.53
C GLU A 226 7.83 0.67 -13.73
N GLU A 227 8.10 1.36 -14.83
CA GLU A 227 7.43 1.14 -16.12
C GLU A 227 8.10 -0.02 -16.85
N LYS A 228 7.85 -1.23 -16.37
CA LYS A 228 8.30 -2.46 -17.04
C LYS A 228 7.11 -3.31 -17.46
N ALA A 229 7.29 -4.09 -18.52
CA ALA A 229 6.29 -5.09 -18.90
C ALA A 229 6.09 -6.06 -17.73
N GLN A 230 4.84 -6.26 -17.33
CA GLN A 230 4.46 -7.19 -16.27
C GLN A 230 3.90 -8.46 -16.91
N ASP A 231 4.22 -9.62 -16.32
CA ASP A 231 3.57 -10.87 -16.73
C ASP A 231 2.18 -10.94 -16.05
N GLU A 232 1.18 -10.53 -16.80
CA GLU A 232 -0.21 -10.52 -16.33
C GLU A 232 -0.82 -11.94 -16.27
N SER A 233 -0.18 -12.95 -16.85
CA SER A 233 -0.70 -14.32 -16.89
C SER A 233 -0.79 -14.99 -15.52
N VAL A 234 -0.09 -14.46 -14.53
CA VAL A 234 -0.12 -14.93 -13.13
C VAL A 234 -1.29 -14.33 -12.31
N ALA A 235 -2.01 -13.38 -12.87
CA ALA A 235 -3.23 -12.85 -12.25
C ALA A 235 -4.46 -13.56 -12.82
N HIS A 236 -5.37 -13.96 -11.94
CA HIS A 236 -6.63 -14.62 -12.35
C HIS A 236 -7.74 -13.58 -12.61
N LEU A 237 -7.63 -12.40 -11.97
CA LEU A 237 -8.54 -11.26 -12.07
C LEU A 237 -7.77 -9.95 -12.21
#